data_2e375bc263c6e7ae626697ad5d394c89
#
_entry.id   2e375bc263c6e7ae626697ad5d394c89
#
_cell.length_a   1.000
_cell.length_b   1.000
_cell.length_c   1.000
_cell.angle_alpha   90.00
_cell.angle_beta   90.00
_cell.angle_gamma   90.00
#
_symmetry.space_group_name_H-M   'P 1'
#
loop_
_entity.id
_entity.type
_entity.pdbx_description
1 polymer ?
#
loop_
_entity_poly.entity_id
_entity_poly.type
_entity_poly.pdbx_seq_one_letter_code
_entity_poly.pdbx_strand_id
1 'polypeptide(L)'
;MNVKDIVAQNEKETRAGFGDGILEIARENKDVVVLTADLAGSFKLGPLMKELPSQFIEVGIAEANMIGIAAGLTIGGKIPYTTTFAGFSTGRVYDQIRQSVAYSDKNVKICASHAGLTLGEDGATHQILEDIGLMKMLPGMTVIVPCDYNQTKAATKMVASYEGPVYLRFGRPKWPNFTKEDGSDFVIGKAQILAEGTDITIIACGHLVWKAIEAGKQLEAEGISVEVINLHTIKPLDEAAIIKSLQKTGCVVTAEEHNIIGGMGDVVAQVAAKNCPVPQEFVGTKDTFGESGTPNQLLTKYGLDAVNIVEAAKKVIARKK
;
A
#
# COMPACT_ATOMS: atom_id res chain seq x y z
N MET A 1 -17.73 3.57 14.14
CA MET A 1 -16.89 4.67 14.66
C MET A 1 -17.14 5.88 13.78
N ASN A 2 -17.14 7.09 14.35
CA ASN A 2 -17.28 8.33 13.57
C ASN A 2 -15.87 8.76 13.10
N VAL A 3 -15.76 9.34 11.91
CA VAL A 3 -14.45 9.76 11.37
C VAL A 3 -13.79 10.84 12.26
N LYS A 4 -14.57 11.64 12.99
CA LYS A 4 -14.07 12.67 13.94
C LYS A 4 -13.27 12.08 15.09
N ASP A 5 -13.56 10.82 15.48
CA ASP A 5 -12.91 10.14 16.60
C ASP A 5 -11.54 9.58 16.24
N ILE A 6 -11.20 9.53 14.94
CA ILE A 6 -9.92 9.00 14.47
C ILE A 6 -8.86 10.10 14.64
N VAL A 7 -7.90 9.85 15.51
CA VAL A 7 -6.77 10.75 15.77
C VAL A 7 -5.44 10.05 15.57
N ALA A 8 -4.44 10.78 15.09
CA ALA A 8 -3.09 10.28 15.02
C ALA A 8 -2.50 10.19 16.45
N GLN A 9 -1.93 9.05 16.77
CA GLN A 9 -1.23 8.82 18.05
C GLN A 9 0.15 9.50 18.04
N ASN A 10 0.81 9.47 16.88
CA ASN A 10 2.12 10.04 16.61
C ASN A 10 2.36 10.06 15.09
N GLU A 11 3.57 10.48 14.68
CA GLU A 11 4.03 10.35 13.29
C GLU A 11 5.26 9.45 13.23
N LYS A 12 5.21 8.41 12.41
CA LYS A 12 6.31 7.45 12.19
C LYS A 12 6.47 7.12 10.72
N GLU A 13 7.69 6.74 10.32
CA GLU A 13 7.97 6.25 8.98
C GLU A 13 7.39 4.84 8.80
N THR A 14 6.61 4.59 7.74
CA THR A 14 6.11 3.24 7.43
C THR A 14 7.26 2.25 7.20
N ARG A 15 8.37 2.69 6.58
CA ARG A 15 9.59 1.87 6.43
C ARG A 15 10.26 1.50 7.77
N ALA A 16 10.04 2.26 8.84
CA ALA A 16 10.49 1.86 10.18
C ALA A 16 9.59 0.75 10.74
N GLY A 17 8.28 0.80 10.46
CA GLY A 17 7.37 -0.31 10.76
C GLY A 17 7.81 -1.63 10.09
N PHE A 18 8.25 -1.54 8.82
CA PHE A 18 8.86 -2.69 8.15
C PHE A 18 10.13 -3.17 8.87
N GLY A 19 11.08 -2.26 9.18
CA GLY A 19 12.34 -2.61 9.83
C GLY A 19 12.15 -3.30 11.18
N ASP A 20 11.21 -2.79 11.99
CA ASP A 20 10.90 -3.39 13.30
C ASP A 20 10.16 -4.73 13.12
N GLY A 21 9.20 -4.80 12.21
CA GLY A 21 8.44 -6.02 11.93
C GLY A 21 9.30 -7.17 11.40
N ILE A 22 10.24 -6.87 10.48
CA ILE A 22 11.12 -7.89 9.93
C ILE A 22 12.15 -8.40 10.94
N LEU A 23 12.65 -7.53 11.82
CA LEU A 23 13.53 -7.94 12.90
C LEU A 23 12.81 -8.88 13.89
N GLU A 24 11.59 -8.52 14.29
CA GLU A 24 10.80 -9.36 15.19
C GLU A 24 10.55 -10.75 14.60
N ILE A 25 10.04 -10.83 13.37
CA ILE A 25 9.71 -12.12 12.77
C ILE A 25 10.96 -12.94 12.41
N ALA A 26 12.10 -12.31 12.07
CA ALA A 26 13.35 -13.01 11.82
C ALA A 26 13.95 -13.64 13.08
N ARG A 27 13.73 -13.02 14.26
CA ARG A 27 14.10 -13.64 15.56
C ARG A 27 13.29 -14.91 15.84
N GLU A 28 12.03 -14.90 15.48
CA GLU A 28 11.09 -16.01 15.74
C GLU A 28 11.22 -17.14 14.70
N ASN A 29 11.64 -16.80 13.47
CA ASN A 29 11.68 -17.74 12.35
C ASN A 29 13.01 -17.67 11.59
N LYS A 30 13.84 -18.71 11.70
CA LYS A 30 15.16 -18.82 11.03
C LYS A 30 15.07 -19.03 9.51
N ASP A 31 13.88 -19.30 8.98
CA ASP A 31 13.68 -19.44 7.54
C ASP A 31 13.41 -18.10 6.86
N VAL A 32 13.09 -17.05 7.63
CA VAL A 32 13.02 -15.69 7.14
C VAL A 32 14.42 -15.20 6.78
N VAL A 33 14.61 -14.78 5.54
CA VAL A 33 15.87 -14.24 5.02
C VAL A 33 15.59 -12.93 4.29
N VAL A 34 16.39 -11.90 4.56
CA VAL A 34 16.22 -10.56 3.98
C VAL A 34 17.32 -10.31 2.96
N LEU A 35 16.91 -10.00 1.74
CA LEU A 35 17.81 -9.61 0.65
C LEU A 35 17.67 -8.12 0.37
N THR A 36 18.77 -7.42 0.15
CA THR A 36 18.75 -6.00 -0.21
C THR A 36 19.68 -5.71 -1.39
N ALA A 37 19.32 -4.71 -2.17
CA ALA A 37 20.13 -4.20 -3.29
C ALA A 37 20.72 -2.83 -2.90
N ASP A 38 21.69 -2.84 -1.99
CA ASP A 38 22.41 -1.65 -1.46
C ASP A 38 21.51 -0.58 -0.81
N LEU A 39 20.38 -1.01 -0.21
CA LEU A 39 19.41 -0.11 0.42
C LEU A 39 19.08 -0.46 1.88
N ALA A 40 19.97 -1.19 2.57
CA ALA A 40 19.77 -1.62 3.95
C ALA A 40 19.41 -0.47 4.90
N GLY A 41 20.07 0.68 4.78
CA GLY A 41 19.80 1.87 5.59
C GLY A 41 18.41 2.46 5.34
N SER A 42 17.95 2.46 4.09
CA SER A 42 16.63 2.95 3.68
C SER A 42 15.49 2.11 4.27
N PHE A 43 15.72 0.82 4.47
CA PHE A 43 14.77 -0.12 5.05
C PHE A 43 14.92 -0.34 6.57
N LYS A 44 15.81 0.45 7.23
CA LYS A 44 16.07 0.35 8.67
C LYS A 44 16.57 -1.05 9.10
N LEU A 45 17.33 -1.73 8.24
CA LEU A 45 17.82 -3.09 8.49
C LEU A 45 19.07 -3.17 9.38
N GLY A 46 19.64 -2.05 9.82
CA GLY A 46 20.83 -2.02 10.67
C GLY A 46 20.78 -2.95 11.89
N PRO A 47 19.71 -2.97 12.69
CA PRO A 47 19.55 -3.90 13.81
C PRO A 47 19.58 -5.38 13.36
N LEU A 48 18.88 -5.73 12.28
CA LEU A 48 18.84 -7.10 11.74
C LEU A 48 20.22 -7.55 11.27
N MET A 49 20.93 -6.70 10.51
CA MET A 49 22.30 -6.99 10.04
C MET A 49 23.26 -7.29 11.20
N LYS A 50 23.12 -6.55 12.30
CA LYS A 50 23.99 -6.71 13.49
C LYS A 50 23.65 -7.97 14.29
N GLU A 51 22.36 -8.24 14.47
CA GLU A 51 21.87 -9.29 15.38
C GLU A 51 21.75 -10.65 14.67
N LEU A 52 21.31 -10.66 13.42
CA LEU A 52 20.99 -11.86 12.64
C LEU A 52 21.71 -11.88 11.28
N PRO A 53 23.05 -11.75 11.23
CA PRO A 53 23.80 -11.65 9.98
C PRO A 53 23.62 -12.85 9.05
N SER A 54 23.31 -14.04 9.57
CA SER A 54 23.04 -15.24 8.77
C SER A 54 21.69 -15.22 8.03
N GLN A 55 20.81 -14.31 8.40
CA GLN A 55 19.50 -14.11 7.76
C GLN A 55 19.49 -12.85 6.85
N PHE A 56 20.65 -12.27 6.59
CA PHE A 56 20.81 -11.08 5.77
C PHE A 56 21.72 -11.35 4.56
N ILE A 57 21.30 -10.92 3.38
CA ILE A 57 22.04 -11.08 2.12
C ILE A 57 22.08 -9.73 1.40
N GLU A 58 23.29 -9.19 1.21
CA GLU A 58 23.53 -8.05 0.35
C GLU A 58 23.89 -8.54 -1.04
N VAL A 59 23.18 -8.07 -2.07
CA VAL A 59 23.40 -8.47 -3.47
C VAL A 59 24.01 -7.36 -4.33
N GLY A 60 24.25 -6.19 -3.74
CA GLY A 60 24.64 -4.97 -4.47
C GLY A 60 23.48 -4.42 -5.31
N ILE A 61 23.76 -3.43 -6.16
CA ILE A 61 22.74 -2.80 -7.04
C ILE A 61 22.42 -3.78 -8.20
N ALA A 62 21.75 -4.88 -7.88
CA ALA A 62 21.48 -5.98 -8.79
C ALA A 62 20.08 -6.58 -8.55
N GLU A 63 19.04 -5.79 -8.71
CA GLU A 63 17.67 -6.15 -8.34
C GLU A 63 17.14 -7.36 -9.10
N ALA A 64 17.49 -7.52 -10.38
CA ALA A 64 17.11 -8.70 -11.17
C ALA A 64 17.73 -9.98 -10.59
N ASN A 65 18.99 -9.91 -10.18
CA ASN A 65 19.68 -11.02 -9.49
C ASN A 65 19.07 -11.31 -8.13
N MET A 66 18.70 -10.25 -7.37
CA MET A 66 18.00 -10.38 -6.08
C MET A 66 16.72 -11.19 -6.20
N ILE A 67 15.89 -10.93 -7.19
CA ILE A 67 14.65 -11.70 -7.42
C ILE A 67 14.96 -13.16 -7.77
N GLY A 68 15.97 -13.41 -8.61
CA GLY A 68 16.40 -14.77 -8.95
C GLY A 68 16.90 -15.55 -7.73
N ILE A 69 17.74 -14.93 -6.90
CA ILE A 69 18.24 -15.53 -5.64
C ILE A 69 17.07 -15.80 -4.70
N ALA A 70 16.15 -14.85 -4.51
CA ALA A 70 14.99 -15.02 -3.66
C ALA A 70 14.12 -16.19 -4.12
N ALA A 71 13.82 -16.30 -5.42
CA ALA A 71 13.07 -17.43 -5.95
C ALA A 71 13.78 -18.77 -5.70
N GLY A 72 15.11 -18.81 -5.87
CA GLY A 72 15.92 -20.01 -5.58
C GLY A 72 15.92 -20.41 -4.11
N LEU A 73 15.98 -19.45 -3.18
CA LEU A 73 15.95 -19.70 -1.73
C LEU A 73 14.64 -20.36 -1.27
N THR A 74 13.51 -20.09 -1.94
CA THR A 74 12.24 -20.75 -1.61
C THR A 74 12.27 -22.26 -1.87
N ILE A 75 13.09 -22.73 -2.81
CA ILE A 75 13.26 -24.18 -3.09
C ILE A 75 13.90 -24.87 -1.90
N GLY A 76 14.76 -24.16 -1.16
CA GLY A 76 15.38 -24.62 0.08
C GLY A 76 14.52 -24.40 1.34
N GLY A 77 13.23 -24.03 1.19
CA GLY A 77 12.31 -23.80 2.30
C GLY A 77 12.48 -22.46 3.00
N LYS A 78 13.24 -21.50 2.42
CA LYS A 78 13.37 -20.17 2.99
C LYS A 78 12.19 -19.28 2.61
N ILE A 79 11.97 -18.25 3.44
CA ILE A 79 10.96 -17.20 3.25
C ILE A 79 11.71 -15.89 2.97
N PRO A 80 12.08 -15.62 1.70
CA PRO A 80 12.86 -14.45 1.34
C PRO A 80 11.99 -13.19 1.28
N TYR A 81 12.51 -12.12 1.90
CA TYR A 81 12.04 -10.76 1.81
C TYR A 81 13.02 -9.96 0.97
N THR A 82 12.63 -9.52 -0.22
CA THR A 82 13.47 -8.65 -1.05
C THR A 82 13.19 -7.19 -0.74
N THR A 83 14.23 -6.36 -0.65
CA THR A 83 14.10 -4.96 -0.24
C THR A 83 14.83 -4.03 -1.18
N THR A 84 14.08 -3.22 -1.92
CA THR A 84 14.56 -2.10 -2.74
C THR A 84 13.42 -1.10 -2.97
N PHE A 85 13.69 0.06 -3.60
CA PHE A 85 12.65 1.04 -3.88
C PHE A 85 11.59 0.48 -4.84
N ALA A 86 10.35 0.94 -4.71
CA ALA A 86 9.22 0.39 -5.44
C ALA A 86 9.42 0.40 -6.96
N GLY A 87 10.02 1.44 -7.53
CA GLY A 87 10.37 1.51 -8.95
C GLY A 87 11.36 0.42 -9.38
N PHE A 88 12.27 0.07 -8.50
CA PHE A 88 13.29 -0.96 -8.75
C PHE A 88 12.79 -2.37 -8.42
N SER A 89 11.86 -2.48 -7.47
CA SER A 89 11.19 -3.76 -7.11
C SER A 89 10.15 -4.21 -8.13
N THR A 90 9.70 -3.35 -9.03
CA THR A 90 8.57 -3.64 -9.92
C THR A 90 8.92 -3.42 -11.38
N GLY A 91 8.92 -2.19 -11.87
CA GLY A 91 9.14 -1.89 -13.29
C GLY A 91 10.44 -2.42 -13.83
N ARG A 92 11.56 -2.24 -13.09
CA ARG A 92 12.90 -2.69 -13.51
C ARG A 92 13.04 -4.22 -13.64
N VAL A 93 12.33 -4.97 -12.81
CA VAL A 93 12.49 -6.44 -12.66
C VAL A 93 11.18 -7.20 -12.90
N TYR A 94 10.26 -6.59 -13.65
CA TYR A 94 8.92 -7.13 -13.86
C TYR A 94 8.93 -8.54 -14.47
N ASP A 95 9.80 -8.78 -15.46
CA ASP A 95 9.92 -10.09 -16.10
C ASP A 95 10.44 -11.16 -15.13
N GLN A 96 11.45 -10.84 -14.31
CA GLN A 96 11.97 -11.75 -13.29
C GLN A 96 10.89 -12.12 -12.26
N ILE A 97 10.10 -11.15 -11.80
CA ILE A 97 8.98 -11.42 -10.90
C ILE A 97 7.93 -12.28 -11.59
N ARG A 98 7.58 -11.94 -12.83
CA ARG A 98 6.56 -12.68 -13.59
C ARG A 98 6.96 -14.14 -13.78
N GLN A 99 8.20 -14.43 -14.23
CA GLN A 99 8.65 -15.77 -14.57
C GLN A 99 9.08 -16.56 -13.34
N SER A 100 9.98 -15.97 -12.53
CA SER A 100 10.65 -16.72 -11.46
C SER A 100 9.85 -16.75 -10.17
N VAL A 101 8.90 -15.82 -9.96
CA VAL A 101 8.12 -15.72 -8.72
C VAL A 101 6.65 -16.07 -8.95
N ALA A 102 5.92 -15.27 -9.74
CA ALA A 102 4.49 -15.43 -9.89
C ALA A 102 4.12 -16.70 -10.68
N TYR A 103 4.68 -16.88 -11.90
CA TYR A 103 4.41 -18.06 -12.72
C TYR A 103 4.87 -19.36 -12.06
N SER A 104 6.00 -19.31 -11.35
CA SER A 104 6.58 -20.46 -10.64
C SER A 104 5.99 -20.67 -9.22
N ASP A 105 5.01 -19.86 -8.81
CA ASP A 105 4.34 -19.90 -7.50
C ASP A 105 5.33 -19.95 -6.32
N LYS A 106 6.28 -19.00 -6.28
CA LYS A 106 7.32 -18.95 -5.26
C LYS A 106 6.93 -18.03 -4.10
N ASN A 107 7.16 -18.51 -2.89
CA ASN A 107 6.84 -17.81 -1.64
C ASN A 107 7.81 -16.65 -1.35
N VAL A 108 7.89 -15.67 -2.26
CA VAL A 108 8.75 -14.49 -2.14
C VAL A 108 7.95 -13.28 -1.65
N LYS A 109 8.48 -12.57 -0.66
CA LYS A 109 7.91 -11.31 -0.14
C LYS A 109 8.67 -10.13 -0.77
N ILE A 110 8.06 -9.50 -1.77
CA ILE A 110 8.64 -8.35 -2.48
C ILE A 110 8.27 -7.10 -1.70
N CYS A 111 9.22 -6.58 -0.90
CA CYS A 111 9.00 -5.44 -0.02
C CYS A 111 9.53 -4.17 -0.68
N ALA A 112 8.64 -3.28 -1.02
CA ALA A 112 8.87 -2.12 -1.84
C ALA A 112 8.64 -0.83 -1.05
N SER A 113 9.71 -0.14 -0.72
CA SER A 113 9.68 1.15 -0.03
C SER A 113 9.74 2.32 -1.02
N HIS A 114 9.53 3.53 -0.52
CA HIS A 114 9.64 4.75 -1.32
C HIS A 114 8.68 4.77 -2.53
N ALA A 115 7.49 4.17 -2.37
CA ALA A 115 6.47 4.13 -3.41
C ALA A 115 5.75 5.48 -3.53
N GLY A 116 5.31 5.81 -4.74
CA GLY A 116 4.51 7.00 -5.01
C GLY A 116 5.30 8.30 -5.10
N LEU A 117 4.58 9.43 -5.05
CA LEU A 117 5.15 10.78 -5.09
C LEU A 117 5.88 11.14 -3.80
N THR A 118 5.43 10.59 -2.66
CA THR A 118 6.01 10.89 -1.33
C THR A 118 7.42 10.30 -1.13
N LEU A 119 7.98 9.61 -2.14
CA LEU A 119 9.42 9.41 -2.24
C LEU A 119 10.14 10.76 -2.14
N GLY A 120 9.63 11.79 -2.81
CA GLY A 120 10.04 13.17 -2.61
C GLY A 120 11.13 13.66 -3.56
N GLU A 121 12.22 14.15 -3.01
CA GLU A 121 13.24 14.96 -3.68
C GLU A 121 13.99 14.23 -4.80
N ASP A 122 14.11 12.91 -4.72
CA ASP A 122 14.80 12.09 -5.74
C ASP A 122 14.10 12.13 -7.11
N GLY A 123 12.81 12.48 -7.13
CA GLY A 123 12.06 12.83 -8.33
C GLY A 123 11.64 11.64 -9.20
N ALA A 124 11.18 11.94 -10.41
CA ALA A 124 10.49 11.02 -11.32
C ALA A 124 11.25 9.73 -11.65
N THR A 125 12.60 9.76 -11.65
CA THR A 125 13.40 8.56 -11.96
C THR A 125 13.39 7.51 -10.86
N HIS A 126 12.95 7.88 -9.63
CA HIS A 126 12.88 7.02 -8.46
C HIS A 126 11.44 6.81 -8.00
N GLN A 127 10.56 7.76 -8.25
CA GLN A 127 9.12 7.63 -8.02
C GLN A 127 8.54 6.59 -8.97
N ILE A 128 7.54 5.85 -8.51
CA ILE A 128 6.73 4.98 -9.34
C ILE A 128 5.25 5.20 -9.02
N LEU A 129 4.45 5.32 -10.06
CA LEU A 129 3.01 5.62 -9.99
C LEU A 129 2.16 4.54 -10.69
N GLU A 130 2.77 3.41 -11.04
CA GLU A 130 2.17 2.30 -11.77
C GLU A 130 2.42 0.92 -11.14
N ASP A 131 3.08 0.87 -10.00
CA ASP A 131 3.52 -0.35 -9.34
C ASP A 131 2.37 -1.26 -8.85
N ILE A 132 1.30 -0.68 -8.30
CA ILE A 132 0.09 -1.44 -7.93
C ILE A 132 -0.51 -2.09 -9.18
N GLY A 133 -0.60 -1.34 -10.28
CA GLY A 133 -1.07 -1.83 -11.57
C GLY A 133 -0.28 -3.02 -12.06
N LEU A 134 1.05 -2.89 -12.11
CA LEU A 134 1.97 -3.94 -12.55
C LEU A 134 1.82 -5.21 -11.71
N MET A 135 1.81 -5.09 -10.39
CA MET A 135 1.81 -6.25 -9.50
C MET A 135 0.44 -6.94 -9.43
N LYS A 136 -0.67 -6.19 -9.45
CA LYS A 136 -2.00 -6.80 -9.39
C LYS A 136 -2.36 -7.60 -10.65
N MET A 137 -1.75 -7.29 -11.80
CA MET A 137 -1.97 -8.02 -13.04
C MET A 137 -1.36 -9.44 -13.02
N LEU A 138 -0.36 -9.70 -12.18
CA LEU A 138 0.27 -11.01 -12.11
C LEU A 138 -0.65 -12.03 -11.42
N PRO A 139 -0.97 -13.17 -12.06
CA PRO A 139 -1.71 -14.25 -11.40
C PRO A 139 -1.00 -14.72 -10.12
N GLY A 140 -1.78 -15.04 -9.07
CA GLY A 140 -1.25 -15.52 -7.79
C GLY A 140 -0.62 -14.44 -6.90
N MET A 141 -0.22 -13.27 -7.43
CA MET A 141 0.38 -12.19 -6.64
C MET A 141 -0.62 -11.59 -5.65
N THR A 142 -0.25 -11.52 -4.39
CA THR A 142 -0.96 -10.75 -3.37
C THR A 142 -0.39 -9.34 -3.31
N VAL A 143 -1.25 -8.30 -3.23
CA VAL A 143 -0.83 -6.89 -3.21
C VAL A 143 -1.36 -6.21 -1.95
N ILE A 144 -0.44 -5.73 -1.10
CA ILE A 144 -0.73 -5.13 0.21
C ILE A 144 -0.11 -3.73 0.26
N VAL A 145 -0.91 -2.73 0.66
CA VAL A 145 -0.55 -1.31 0.72
C VAL A 145 -0.94 -0.75 2.09
N PRO A 146 -0.19 -1.02 3.17
CA PRO A 146 -0.50 -0.54 4.50
C PRO A 146 -0.43 0.99 4.59
N CYS A 147 -1.23 1.57 5.49
CA CYS A 147 -1.44 3.02 5.56
C CYS A 147 -0.54 3.76 6.55
N ASP A 148 -0.01 3.07 7.56
CA ASP A 148 0.83 3.66 8.60
C ASP A 148 1.89 2.70 9.14
N TYR A 149 2.67 3.15 10.14
CA TYR A 149 3.73 2.36 10.75
C TYR A 149 3.21 1.06 11.39
N ASN A 150 2.13 1.13 12.20
CA ASN A 150 1.60 -0.03 12.91
C ASN A 150 1.10 -1.09 11.92
N GLN A 151 0.35 -0.67 10.92
CA GLN A 151 -0.16 -1.57 9.89
C GLN A 151 0.96 -2.15 9.03
N THR A 152 2.00 -1.37 8.71
CA THR A 152 3.18 -1.89 7.98
C THR A 152 3.92 -2.95 8.80
N LYS A 153 4.10 -2.72 10.11
CA LYS A 153 4.70 -3.68 11.02
C LYS A 153 3.88 -4.97 11.08
N ALA A 154 2.56 -4.87 11.25
CA ALA A 154 1.66 -6.01 11.29
C ALA A 154 1.67 -6.80 9.97
N ALA A 155 1.58 -6.10 8.83
CA ALA A 155 1.64 -6.72 7.50
C ALA A 155 2.96 -7.46 7.28
N THR A 156 4.10 -6.85 7.64
CA THR A 156 5.43 -7.46 7.51
C THR A 156 5.53 -8.78 8.28
N LYS A 157 4.98 -8.84 9.47
CA LYS A 157 4.96 -10.08 10.28
C LYS A 157 3.99 -11.11 9.71
N MET A 158 2.78 -10.69 9.34
CA MET A 158 1.73 -11.60 8.89
C MET A 158 2.06 -12.30 7.58
N VAL A 159 2.73 -11.63 6.65
CA VAL A 159 3.09 -12.24 5.36
C VAL A 159 4.12 -13.36 5.48
N ALA A 160 4.83 -13.50 6.59
CA ALA A 160 5.74 -14.63 6.83
C ALA A 160 5.00 -15.99 6.84
N SER A 161 3.79 -16.02 7.38
CA SER A 161 2.93 -17.22 7.42
C SER A 161 1.95 -17.32 6.25
N TYR A 162 1.95 -16.34 5.35
CA TYR A 162 1.09 -16.33 4.18
C TYR A 162 1.82 -16.97 2.99
N GLU A 163 1.34 -18.10 2.50
CA GLU A 163 1.93 -18.81 1.37
C GLU A 163 1.68 -18.11 0.05
N GLY A 164 2.69 -18.09 -0.81
CA GLY A 164 2.66 -17.49 -2.14
C GLY A 164 3.35 -16.12 -2.24
N PRO A 165 3.40 -15.57 -3.46
CA PRO A 165 4.07 -14.29 -3.73
C PRO A 165 3.28 -13.12 -3.16
N VAL A 166 3.99 -12.20 -2.49
CA VAL A 166 3.41 -10.99 -1.92
C VAL A 166 4.20 -9.77 -2.37
N TYR A 167 3.50 -8.74 -2.82
CA TYR A 167 4.01 -7.39 -2.99
C TYR A 167 3.52 -6.53 -1.82
N LEU A 168 4.45 -6.08 -0.97
CA LEU A 168 4.20 -5.23 0.18
C LEU A 168 4.75 -3.83 -0.09
N ARG A 169 3.86 -2.86 -0.28
CA ARG A 169 4.13 -1.49 -0.74
C ARG A 169 4.04 -0.49 0.40
N PHE A 170 5.06 0.31 0.64
CA PHE A 170 5.01 1.37 1.66
C PHE A 170 5.88 2.59 1.29
N GLY A 171 5.63 3.70 1.99
CA GLY A 171 6.25 4.99 1.70
C GLY A 171 7.54 5.27 2.49
N ARG A 172 8.09 6.48 2.27
CA ARG A 172 9.33 6.98 2.88
C ARG A 172 9.11 7.90 4.09
N PRO A 173 8.22 8.93 4.03
CA PRO A 173 8.18 9.97 5.03
C PRO A 173 7.60 9.48 6.37
N LYS A 174 7.77 10.30 7.40
CA LYS A 174 6.92 10.19 8.59
C LYS A 174 5.49 10.49 8.20
N TRP A 175 4.57 9.69 8.74
CA TRP A 175 3.15 9.78 8.43
C TRP A 175 2.32 9.57 9.70
N PRO A 176 1.13 10.14 9.78
CA PRO A 176 0.23 9.91 10.91
C PRO A 176 0.00 8.43 11.16
N ASN A 177 0.18 8.00 12.41
CA ASN A 177 0.05 6.61 12.86
C ASN A 177 -1.20 6.50 13.72
N PHE A 178 -2.18 5.72 13.27
CA PHE A 178 -3.54 5.71 13.86
C PHE A 178 -4.16 4.32 13.96
N THR A 179 -3.58 3.31 13.29
CA THR A 179 -4.05 1.92 13.43
C THR A 179 -3.59 1.31 14.76
N LYS A 180 -4.11 0.14 15.10
CA LYS A 180 -3.79 -0.49 16.38
C LYS A 180 -2.32 -0.94 16.44
N GLU A 181 -1.68 -0.67 17.56
CA GLU A 181 -0.27 -1.00 17.80
C GLU A 181 -0.01 -2.52 17.78
N ASP A 182 -0.97 -3.31 18.27
CA ASP A 182 -0.90 -4.76 18.29
C ASP A 182 -1.18 -5.41 16.91
N GLY A 183 -1.60 -4.63 15.91
CA GLY A 183 -1.92 -5.09 14.57
C GLY A 183 -3.17 -5.96 14.47
N SER A 184 -3.99 -6.04 15.53
CA SER A 184 -5.18 -6.92 15.58
C SER A 184 -6.28 -6.52 14.60
N ASP A 185 -6.20 -5.34 14.02
CA ASP A 185 -7.13 -4.79 13.03
C ASP A 185 -6.67 -5.02 11.57
N PHE A 186 -5.52 -5.67 11.37
CA PHE A 186 -5.02 -6.01 10.04
C PHE A 186 -5.28 -7.49 9.71
N VAL A 187 -6.00 -7.74 8.62
CA VAL A 187 -6.26 -9.10 8.10
C VAL A 187 -6.13 -9.08 6.58
N ILE A 188 -5.21 -9.88 6.03
CA ILE A 188 -5.00 -9.96 4.57
C ILE A 188 -6.31 -10.34 3.87
N GLY A 189 -6.67 -9.60 2.82
CA GLY A 189 -7.89 -9.84 2.04
C GLY A 189 -9.16 -9.27 2.66
N LYS A 190 -9.06 -8.50 3.76
CA LYS A 190 -10.20 -7.80 4.38
C LYS A 190 -10.03 -6.29 4.28
N ALA A 191 -11.11 -5.59 3.93
CA ALA A 191 -11.15 -4.14 3.98
C ALA A 191 -11.40 -3.68 5.42
N GLN A 192 -10.72 -2.62 5.85
CA GLN A 192 -10.90 -2.06 7.19
C GLN A 192 -11.83 -0.84 7.11
N ILE A 193 -13.04 -0.96 7.67
CA ILE A 193 -13.98 0.15 7.80
C ILE A 193 -13.54 0.99 8.98
N LEU A 194 -12.99 2.18 8.71
CA LEU A 194 -12.49 3.10 9.72
C LEU A 194 -13.61 3.98 10.30
N ALA A 195 -14.55 4.38 9.47
CA ALA A 195 -15.72 5.16 9.86
C ALA A 195 -16.95 4.70 9.09
N GLU A 196 -18.09 4.68 9.74
CA GLU A 196 -19.39 4.38 9.13
C GLU A 196 -20.08 5.66 8.65
N GLY A 197 -20.71 5.59 7.48
CA GLY A 197 -21.45 6.69 6.90
C GLY A 197 -22.52 6.23 5.91
N THR A 198 -23.38 7.14 5.46
CA THR A 198 -24.54 6.83 4.61
C THR A 198 -24.61 7.62 3.30
N ASP A 199 -23.88 8.74 3.21
CA ASP A 199 -24.03 9.62 2.04
C ASP A 199 -22.99 9.35 0.96
N ILE A 200 -21.79 8.94 1.34
CA ILE A 200 -20.69 8.66 0.43
C ILE A 200 -19.71 7.66 1.04
N THR A 201 -19.09 6.84 0.19
CA THR A 201 -17.94 6.02 0.54
C THR A 201 -16.65 6.65 0.01
N ILE A 202 -15.62 6.77 0.86
CA ILE A 202 -14.26 7.09 0.45
C ILE A 202 -13.40 5.84 0.69
N ILE A 203 -12.84 5.27 -0.37
CA ILE A 203 -11.94 4.12 -0.31
C ILE A 203 -10.53 4.60 -0.61
N ALA A 204 -9.60 4.36 0.31
CA ALA A 204 -8.21 4.76 0.14
C ALA A 204 -7.24 3.63 0.51
N CYS A 205 -6.00 3.71 0.02
CA CYS A 205 -4.90 2.83 0.41
C CYS A 205 -3.62 3.61 0.68
N GLY A 206 -2.70 3.01 1.45
CA GLY A 206 -1.43 3.62 1.79
C GLY A 206 -1.58 4.98 2.48
N HIS A 207 -0.69 5.90 2.21
CA HIS A 207 -0.67 7.23 2.83
C HIS A 207 -1.98 8.03 2.59
N LEU A 208 -2.69 7.79 1.50
CA LEU A 208 -3.93 8.50 1.19
C LEU A 208 -5.09 8.16 2.13
N VAL A 209 -4.97 7.10 2.95
CA VAL A 209 -5.97 6.80 3.98
C VAL A 209 -6.09 7.94 5.00
N TRP A 210 -4.96 8.53 5.41
CA TRP A 210 -5.01 9.69 6.30
C TRP A 210 -5.68 10.90 5.64
N LYS A 211 -5.37 11.15 4.36
CA LYS A 211 -6.04 12.22 3.59
C LYS A 211 -7.54 11.98 3.43
N ALA A 212 -7.94 10.72 3.31
CA ALA A 212 -9.37 10.35 3.31
C ALA A 212 -10.05 10.61 4.67
N ILE A 213 -9.35 10.36 5.78
CA ILE A 213 -9.85 10.70 7.13
C ILE A 213 -9.99 12.22 7.29
N GLU A 214 -8.98 13.00 6.88
CA GLU A 214 -9.03 14.47 6.91
C GLU A 214 -10.20 15.01 6.07
N ALA A 215 -10.39 14.46 4.86
CA ALA A 215 -11.50 14.82 3.99
C ALA A 215 -12.86 14.44 4.60
N GLY A 216 -12.95 13.25 5.20
CA GLY A 216 -14.17 12.81 5.90
C GLY A 216 -14.55 13.74 7.04
N LYS A 217 -13.59 14.21 7.83
CA LYS A 217 -13.83 15.20 8.90
C LYS A 217 -14.37 16.53 8.37
N GLN A 218 -13.85 17.00 7.22
CA GLN A 218 -14.33 18.24 6.60
C GLN A 218 -15.76 18.06 6.07
N LEU A 219 -16.06 16.96 5.39
CA LEU A 219 -17.39 16.66 4.87
C LEU A 219 -18.43 16.50 5.99
N GLU A 220 -18.07 15.83 7.09
CA GLU A 220 -18.96 15.73 8.25
C GLU A 220 -19.22 17.06 8.95
N ALA A 221 -18.28 18.00 8.91
CA ALA A 221 -18.51 19.35 9.41
C ALA A 221 -19.53 20.12 8.55
N GLU A 222 -19.69 19.72 7.29
CA GLU A 222 -20.70 20.24 6.36
C GLU A 222 -22.03 19.43 6.38
N GLY A 223 -22.15 18.42 7.26
CA GLY A 223 -23.35 17.61 7.44
C GLY A 223 -23.45 16.41 6.49
N ILE A 224 -22.37 16.03 5.78
CA ILE A 224 -22.31 14.88 4.88
C ILE A 224 -21.78 13.67 5.66
N SER A 225 -22.55 12.59 5.73
CA SER A 225 -22.19 11.35 6.44
C SER A 225 -21.27 10.47 5.59
N VAL A 226 -20.02 10.30 6.03
CA VAL A 226 -18.95 9.69 5.24
C VAL A 226 -18.56 8.32 5.79
N GLU A 227 -18.59 7.28 4.93
CA GLU A 227 -17.91 6.02 5.19
C GLU A 227 -16.47 6.08 4.69
N VAL A 228 -15.52 5.76 5.55
CA VAL A 228 -14.09 5.71 5.19
C VAL A 228 -13.58 4.27 5.29
N ILE A 229 -13.06 3.77 4.18
CA ILE A 229 -12.51 2.42 4.06
C ILE A 229 -11.01 2.48 3.75
N ASN A 230 -10.20 1.86 4.59
CA ASN A 230 -8.81 1.52 4.28
C ASN A 230 -8.78 0.19 3.53
N LEU A 231 -8.51 0.23 2.24
CA LEU A 231 -8.36 -0.94 1.39
C LEU A 231 -6.87 -1.33 1.30
N HIS A 232 -6.32 -1.77 2.42
CA HIS A 232 -4.91 -2.14 2.52
C HIS A 232 -4.52 -3.39 1.73
N THR A 233 -5.45 -4.26 1.38
CA THR A 233 -5.22 -5.40 0.49
C THR A 233 -5.96 -5.19 -0.82
N ILE A 234 -5.19 -4.92 -1.89
CA ILE A 234 -5.74 -4.69 -3.22
C ILE A 234 -6.05 -6.01 -3.93
N LYS A 235 -5.27 -7.04 -3.59
CA LYS A 235 -5.43 -8.40 -4.11
C LYS A 235 -4.92 -9.41 -3.07
N PRO A 236 -5.75 -10.41 -2.63
CA PRO A 236 -7.17 -10.57 -2.97
C PRO A 236 -8.03 -9.43 -2.43
N LEU A 237 -9.11 -9.10 -3.17
CA LEU A 237 -9.99 -7.99 -2.84
C LEU A 237 -11.15 -8.43 -1.93
N ASP A 238 -11.52 -7.62 -0.96
CA ASP A 238 -12.76 -7.81 -0.18
C ASP A 238 -13.97 -7.22 -0.95
N GLU A 239 -14.37 -7.92 -2.04
CA GLU A 239 -15.49 -7.49 -2.87
C GLU A 239 -16.77 -7.32 -2.06
N ALA A 240 -17.02 -8.19 -1.08
CA ALA A 240 -18.23 -8.17 -0.28
C ALA A 240 -18.36 -6.88 0.56
N ALA A 241 -17.26 -6.44 1.18
CA ALA A 241 -17.24 -5.19 1.93
C ALA A 241 -17.49 -3.98 1.01
N ILE A 242 -16.83 -3.95 -0.16
CA ILE A 242 -17.02 -2.89 -1.16
C ILE A 242 -18.47 -2.84 -1.62
N ILE A 243 -19.04 -3.96 -2.06
CA ILE A 243 -20.43 -4.04 -2.54
C ILE A 243 -21.40 -3.54 -1.47
N LYS A 244 -21.25 -4.00 -0.23
CA LYS A 244 -22.10 -3.57 0.89
C LYS A 244 -22.04 -2.06 1.12
N SER A 245 -20.83 -1.49 1.04
CA SER A 245 -20.61 -0.05 1.19
C SER A 245 -21.27 0.74 0.04
N LEU A 246 -21.03 0.32 -1.22
CA LEU A 246 -21.60 0.99 -2.38
C LEU A 246 -23.14 0.94 -2.42
N GLN A 247 -23.73 -0.18 -2.01
CA GLN A 247 -25.19 -0.32 -1.87
C GLN A 247 -25.76 0.62 -0.80
N LYS A 248 -25.02 0.83 0.28
CA LYS A 248 -25.43 1.72 1.38
C LYS A 248 -25.34 3.19 0.98
N THR A 249 -24.24 3.60 0.36
CA THR A 249 -23.93 5.03 0.15
C THR A 249 -24.28 5.54 -1.25
N GLY A 250 -24.38 4.68 -2.26
CA GLY A 250 -24.79 5.01 -3.62
C GLY A 250 -23.76 5.81 -4.45
N CYS A 251 -22.58 6.11 -3.93
CA CYS A 251 -21.49 6.75 -4.68
C CYS A 251 -20.15 6.57 -3.96
N VAL A 252 -19.03 6.69 -4.69
CA VAL A 252 -17.70 6.43 -4.15
C VAL A 252 -16.63 7.38 -4.69
N VAL A 253 -15.68 7.73 -3.82
CA VAL A 253 -14.38 8.30 -4.21
C VAL A 253 -13.30 7.29 -3.88
N THR A 254 -12.39 7.03 -4.83
CA THR A 254 -11.17 6.27 -4.56
C THR A 254 -9.96 7.20 -4.50
N ALA A 255 -9.06 7.00 -3.52
CA ALA A 255 -7.88 7.83 -3.31
C ALA A 255 -6.63 6.98 -3.14
N GLU A 256 -5.65 7.18 -4.01
CA GLU A 256 -4.40 6.42 -4.05
C GLU A 256 -3.23 7.26 -4.53
N GLU A 257 -2.06 7.02 -4.00
CA GLU A 257 -0.81 7.64 -4.45
C GLU A 257 -0.24 6.81 -5.62
N HIS A 258 -0.97 6.82 -6.72
CA HIS A 258 -0.75 6.02 -7.92
C HIS A 258 -1.44 6.70 -9.11
N ASN A 259 -1.14 6.29 -10.34
CA ASN A 259 -1.90 6.72 -11.50
C ASN A 259 -3.34 6.21 -11.37
N ILE A 260 -4.32 7.04 -11.72
CA ILE A 260 -5.73 6.64 -11.75
C ILE A 260 -6.01 5.50 -12.74
N ILE A 261 -5.14 5.34 -13.74
CA ILE A 261 -5.21 4.25 -14.71
C ILE A 261 -4.46 3.03 -14.12
N GLY A 262 -5.16 1.93 -13.99
CA GLY A 262 -4.58 0.66 -13.54
C GLY A 262 -4.37 0.52 -12.03
N GLY A 263 -4.76 1.49 -11.22
CA GLY A 263 -4.59 1.48 -9.76
C GLY A 263 -5.69 0.71 -8.99
N MET A 264 -5.82 1.04 -7.72
CA MET A 264 -6.87 0.53 -6.83
C MET A 264 -8.27 0.98 -7.30
N GLY A 265 -8.40 2.22 -7.77
CA GLY A 265 -9.65 2.77 -8.25
C GLY A 265 -10.28 1.96 -9.37
N ASP A 266 -9.48 1.43 -10.29
CA ASP A 266 -9.95 0.55 -11.37
C ASP A 266 -10.56 -0.75 -10.86
N VAL A 267 -9.96 -1.33 -9.81
CA VAL A 267 -10.48 -2.58 -9.22
C VAL A 267 -11.82 -2.33 -8.55
N VAL A 268 -11.97 -1.21 -7.84
CA VAL A 268 -13.26 -0.79 -7.25
C VAL A 268 -14.29 -0.53 -8.34
N ALA A 269 -13.91 0.13 -9.45
CA ALA A 269 -14.79 0.37 -10.58
C ALA A 269 -15.27 -0.93 -11.22
N GLN A 270 -14.42 -1.94 -11.36
CA GLN A 270 -14.81 -3.26 -11.88
C GLN A 270 -15.83 -3.95 -10.97
N VAL A 271 -15.64 -3.90 -9.64
CA VAL A 271 -16.60 -4.43 -8.67
C VAL A 271 -17.93 -3.70 -8.76
N ALA A 272 -17.89 -2.37 -8.81
CA ALA A 272 -19.09 -1.54 -8.94
C ALA A 272 -19.84 -1.86 -10.24
N ALA A 273 -19.17 -1.85 -11.37
CA ALA A 273 -19.79 -2.10 -12.69
C ALA A 273 -20.47 -3.48 -12.76
N LYS A 274 -19.86 -4.50 -12.14
CA LYS A 274 -20.37 -5.87 -12.17
C LYS A 274 -21.54 -6.12 -11.21
N ASN A 275 -21.54 -5.48 -10.03
CA ASN A 275 -22.44 -5.87 -8.94
C ASN A 275 -23.40 -4.75 -8.50
N CYS A 276 -22.97 -3.49 -8.53
CA CYS A 276 -23.68 -2.35 -7.98
C CYS A 276 -23.23 -1.06 -8.68
N PRO A 277 -23.67 -0.79 -9.91
CA PRO A 277 -23.23 0.40 -10.65
C PRO A 277 -23.60 1.70 -9.93
N VAL A 278 -22.59 2.44 -9.49
CA VAL A 278 -22.73 3.74 -8.82
C VAL A 278 -21.74 4.74 -9.42
N PRO A 279 -22.00 6.05 -9.32
CA PRO A 279 -21.02 7.07 -9.69
C PRO A 279 -19.73 6.93 -8.89
N GLN A 280 -18.58 7.03 -9.57
CA GLN A 280 -17.25 7.02 -8.96
C GLN A 280 -16.45 8.23 -9.44
N GLU A 281 -15.66 8.81 -8.54
CA GLU A 281 -14.58 9.75 -8.83
C GLU A 281 -13.24 9.19 -8.33
N PHE A 282 -12.16 9.56 -9.02
CA PHE A 282 -10.82 9.04 -8.77
C PHE A 282 -9.89 10.17 -8.33
N VAL A 283 -9.23 10.00 -7.21
CA VAL A 283 -8.14 10.87 -6.72
C VAL A 283 -6.84 10.08 -6.80
N GLY A 284 -5.97 10.52 -7.69
CA GLY A 284 -4.68 9.92 -8.02
C GLY A 284 -3.98 10.78 -9.06
N THR A 285 -2.78 10.39 -9.49
CA THR A 285 -2.07 11.09 -10.57
C THR A 285 -2.77 10.85 -11.91
N LYS A 286 -2.79 11.89 -12.77
CA LYS A 286 -3.59 11.92 -13.99
C LYS A 286 -2.70 11.74 -15.22
N ASP A 287 -2.25 10.49 -15.45
CA ASP A 287 -1.44 10.11 -16.61
C ASP A 287 -0.20 11.02 -16.78
N THR A 288 0.56 11.18 -15.70
CA THR A 288 1.76 12.01 -15.68
C THR A 288 2.83 11.39 -14.78
N PHE A 289 4.09 11.63 -15.11
CA PHE A 289 5.21 11.33 -14.22
C PHE A 289 5.26 12.33 -13.05
N GLY A 290 5.94 11.94 -11.98
CA GLY A 290 6.24 12.83 -10.86
C GLY A 290 7.40 13.79 -11.17
N GLU A 291 7.88 14.45 -10.14
CA GLU A 291 9.00 15.39 -10.20
C GLU A 291 9.65 15.53 -8.82
N SER A 292 10.78 16.24 -8.74
CA SER A 292 11.43 16.54 -7.46
C SER A 292 10.64 17.58 -6.66
N GLY A 293 10.52 17.34 -5.37
CA GLY A 293 9.83 18.23 -4.43
C GLY A 293 9.69 17.57 -3.06
N THR A 294 9.28 18.32 -2.05
CA THR A 294 8.95 17.71 -0.77
C THR A 294 7.65 16.92 -0.85
N PRO A 295 7.47 15.84 -0.07
CA PRO A 295 6.27 15.00 -0.12
C PRO A 295 4.96 15.80 -0.11
N ASN A 296 4.81 16.74 0.82
CA ASN A 296 3.58 17.53 0.93
C ASN A 296 3.36 18.46 -0.29
N GLN A 297 4.43 19.11 -0.80
CA GLN A 297 4.32 19.93 -2.01
C GLN A 297 3.86 19.10 -3.22
N LEU A 298 4.38 17.88 -3.36
CA LEU A 298 3.98 16.99 -4.44
C LEU A 298 2.52 16.54 -4.30
N LEU A 299 2.08 16.13 -3.11
CA LEU A 299 0.68 15.76 -2.89
C LEU A 299 -0.26 16.92 -3.25
N THR A 300 0.05 18.14 -2.80
CA THR A 300 -0.75 19.33 -3.13
C THR A 300 -0.74 19.61 -4.64
N LYS A 301 0.45 19.62 -5.27
CA LYS A 301 0.58 19.94 -6.71
C LYS A 301 -0.17 18.93 -7.60
N TYR A 302 -0.12 17.65 -7.25
CA TYR A 302 -0.77 16.58 -8.02
C TYR A 302 -2.23 16.31 -7.63
N GLY A 303 -2.77 17.09 -6.70
CA GLY A 303 -4.19 17.00 -6.32
C GLY A 303 -4.53 15.76 -5.49
N LEU A 304 -3.60 15.36 -4.58
CA LEU A 304 -3.76 14.21 -3.68
C LEU A 304 -3.97 14.61 -2.21
N ASP A 305 -4.35 15.85 -1.96
CA ASP A 305 -4.67 16.34 -0.63
C ASP A 305 -6.15 16.11 -0.25
N ALA A 306 -6.46 16.27 1.04
CA ALA A 306 -7.81 16.14 1.57
C ALA A 306 -8.83 17.04 0.84
N VAL A 307 -8.44 18.26 0.48
CA VAL A 307 -9.30 19.20 -0.26
C VAL A 307 -9.76 18.61 -1.60
N ASN A 308 -8.88 17.92 -2.31
CA ASN A 308 -9.21 17.32 -3.60
C ASN A 308 -10.16 16.10 -3.45
N ILE A 309 -10.02 15.36 -2.34
CA ILE A 309 -10.97 14.28 -2.00
C ILE A 309 -12.33 14.88 -1.67
N VAL A 310 -12.40 16.00 -0.95
CA VAL A 310 -13.65 16.73 -0.65
C VAL A 310 -14.34 17.23 -1.94
N GLU A 311 -13.57 17.81 -2.85
CA GLU A 311 -14.09 18.25 -4.16
C GLU A 311 -14.65 17.08 -4.97
N ALA A 312 -13.91 15.97 -5.05
CA ALA A 312 -14.35 14.75 -5.71
C ALA A 312 -15.61 14.17 -5.06
N ALA A 313 -15.69 14.20 -3.73
CA ALA A 313 -16.85 13.75 -2.97
C ALA A 313 -18.10 14.57 -3.30
N LYS A 314 -18.02 15.89 -3.28
CA LYS A 314 -19.13 16.77 -3.64
C LYS A 314 -19.58 16.57 -5.10
N LYS A 315 -18.61 16.40 -5.99
CA LYS A 315 -18.86 16.13 -7.41
C LYS A 315 -19.60 14.79 -7.61
N VAL A 316 -19.18 13.71 -6.94
CA VAL A 316 -19.79 12.39 -7.11
C VAL A 316 -21.17 12.33 -6.45
N ILE A 317 -21.37 13.00 -5.30
CA ILE A 317 -22.69 13.10 -4.65
C ILE A 317 -23.70 13.78 -5.58
N ALA A 318 -23.31 14.85 -6.29
CA ALA A 318 -24.19 15.53 -7.23
C ALA A 318 -24.60 14.65 -8.43
N ARG A 319 -23.91 13.54 -8.66
CA ARG A 319 -24.21 12.53 -9.71
C ARG A 319 -25.07 11.36 -9.19
N LYS A 320 -25.37 11.30 -7.90
CA LYS A 320 -26.30 10.29 -7.34
C LYS A 320 -27.67 10.46 -7.99
N LYS A 321 -28.24 9.36 -8.43
CA LYS A 321 -29.62 9.33 -8.98
C LYS A 321 -30.60 8.98 -7.88
#